data_f89e0195bb3c539cb1da465863dc3e81
#
_entry.id   f89e0195bb3c539cb1da465863dc3e81
#
_cell.length_a   1.000
_cell.length_b   1.000
_cell.length_c   1.000
_cell.angle_alpha   90.00
_cell.angle_beta   90.00
_cell.angle_gamma   90.00
#
_symmetry.space_group_name_H-M   'P 1'
#
loop_
_entity.id
_entity.type
_entity.pdbx_description
1 polymer ?
#
loop_
_entity_poly.entity_id
_entity_poly.type
_entity_poly.pdbx_seq_one_letter_code
_entity_poly.pdbx_strand_id
1 'polypeptide(L)'
;RINEAIGRLVQTVYHKLSYIDAPMGEAEIRKMLHQSNQLSLALEGGTESNAHALDDVQGFIAMNTRNHMKTSMKTVKDRFMKAPYGFVEDDVHWLVARLFKRGDLAFTVNGAAVSLNNKSEEEIIGFITKKAFAEKLLMEERVRVSDKDKKAVRDVMKETFRATTSAEDEDTIMKNFQRYAQNTIYEIERLEVHYEQYHYPGKRVLSSGKALMQSVVQIQSALDFFTTVSKKQDDFFDFAEDYEPIKAFFSNEQFTIFAHVLDMLAIYDDSKTYIVNAELEDIVAQMRSITRQEKPYANIPKLPELRERFMSCYGEILQQESAPVLDSIDQAWKRVLEVLSTKDYNDQKRTAYFEKFQEIRDGATHCNNVSTLRSYADKAEALKLRLLNEMDELDRKLAKQKAEEEARRQAETAKQSGKPAPEATVAPAPVKIRKTKNVSIKMMTGTASWRLESKEDIDRYMDSLRKSLEAQLDEDTIVNVEF
;
A
#
# COMPACT_ATOMS: atom_id res chain seq x y z
N ARG A 1 70.75 -37.22 -32.80
CA ARG A 1 70.21 -36.90 -34.13
C ARG A 1 68.65 -36.92 -34.18
N ILE A 2 67.97 -37.99 -33.68
CA ILE A 2 66.53 -38.08 -33.74
C ILE A 2 65.90 -36.96 -32.85
N ASN A 3 66.37 -36.83 -31.62
CA ASN A 3 65.82 -35.75 -30.69
C ASN A 3 66.17 -34.36 -31.24
N GLU A 4 67.32 -34.19 -31.90
CA GLU A 4 67.65 -32.91 -32.51
C GLU A 4 66.77 -32.59 -33.73
N ALA A 5 66.46 -33.60 -34.56
CA ALA A 5 65.55 -33.47 -35.68
C ALA A 5 64.08 -33.15 -35.21
N ILE A 6 63.62 -33.84 -34.13
CA ILE A 6 62.37 -33.57 -33.51
C ILE A 6 62.35 -32.15 -32.93
N GLY A 7 63.41 -31.73 -32.21
CA GLY A 7 63.55 -30.39 -31.71
C GLY A 7 63.48 -29.33 -32.80
N ARG A 8 64.17 -29.51 -33.91
CA ARG A 8 64.07 -28.58 -35.06
C ARG A 8 62.71 -28.59 -35.72
N LEU A 9 62.03 -29.75 -35.81
CA LEU A 9 60.69 -29.86 -36.34
C LEU A 9 59.70 -29.10 -35.47
N VAL A 10 59.76 -29.28 -34.12
CA VAL A 10 58.94 -28.58 -33.16
C VAL A 10 59.14 -27.05 -33.26
N GLN A 11 60.42 -26.60 -33.29
CA GLN A 11 60.72 -25.17 -33.40
C GLN A 11 60.26 -24.56 -34.74
N THR A 12 60.23 -25.35 -35.83
CA THR A 12 59.85 -24.88 -37.16
C THR A 12 58.31 -24.87 -37.34
N VAL A 13 57.62 -25.91 -36.87
CA VAL A 13 56.20 -26.10 -37.08
C VAL A 13 55.39 -25.40 -35.97
N TYR A 14 55.87 -25.46 -34.70
CA TYR A 14 55.24 -24.93 -33.54
C TYR A 14 56.00 -23.73 -32.95
N HIS A 15 56.45 -22.80 -33.85
CA HIS A 15 57.29 -21.68 -33.45
C HIS A 15 56.72 -20.75 -32.44
N LYS A 16 55.39 -20.81 -32.18
CA LYS A 16 54.66 -20.06 -31.12
C LYS A 16 54.42 -20.86 -29.84
N LEU A 17 54.90 -22.13 -29.77
CA LEU A 17 54.77 -22.95 -28.57
C LEU A 17 55.45 -22.30 -27.34
N SER A 18 56.57 -21.59 -27.59
CA SER A 18 57.32 -20.86 -26.57
C SER A 18 56.58 -19.65 -25.95
N TYR A 19 55.37 -19.30 -26.43
CA TYR A 19 54.53 -18.28 -25.82
C TYR A 19 53.90 -18.78 -24.52
N ILE A 20 53.88 -20.10 -24.30
CA ILE A 20 53.58 -20.69 -22.97
C ILE A 20 54.91 -20.77 -22.22
N ASP A 21 55.17 -19.83 -21.35
CA ASP A 21 56.33 -19.77 -20.46
C ASP A 21 56.11 -20.51 -19.14
N ALA A 22 54.83 -20.62 -18.69
CA ALA A 22 54.41 -21.36 -17.52
C ALA A 22 53.24 -22.28 -17.87
N PRO A 23 53.38 -23.63 -17.79
CA PRO A 23 52.23 -24.53 -17.96
C PRO A 23 51.17 -24.31 -16.85
N MET A 24 49.91 -24.26 -17.25
CA MET A 24 48.80 -23.98 -16.36
C MET A 24 47.74 -25.08 -16.45
N GLY A 25 47.05 -25.35 -15.35
CA GLY A 25 46.00 -26.34 -15.28
C GLY A 25 44.73 -25.86 -14.60
N GLU A 26 43.78 -26.76 -14.37
CA GLU A 26 42.51 -26.43 -13.69
C GLU A 26 42.72 -25.91 -12.26
N ALA A 27 43.77 -26.38 -11.56
CA ALA A 27 44.10 -25.89 -10.23
C ALA A 27 44.47 -24.40 -10.23
N GLU A 28 45.22 -23.96 -11.26
CA GLU A 28 45.61 -22.56 -11.46
C GLU A 28 44.43 -21.71 -11.87
N ILE A 29 43.47 -22.24 -12.66
CA ILE A 29 42.21 -21.55 -12.98
C ILE A 29 41.42 -21.32 -11.71
N ARG A 30 41.25 -22.34 -10.85
CA ARG A 30 40.51 -22.27 -9.58
C ARG A 30 41.14 -21.25 -8.64
N LYS A 31 42.46 -21.32 -8.46
CA LYS A 31 43.21 -20.38 -7.64
C LYS A 31 43.05 -18.94 -8.14
N MET A 32 43.15 -18.75 -9.43
CA MET A 32 43.03 -17.45 -10.07
C MET A 32 41.61 -16.87 -9.88
N LEU A 33 40.55 -17.64 -10.10
CA LEU A 33 39.15 -17.14 -9.93
C LEU A 33 38.84 -16.80 -8.48
N HIS A 34 39.39 -17.51 -7.51
CA HIS A 34 39.20 -17.28 -6.09
C HIS A 34 39.91 -16.05 -5.54
N GLN A 35 41.00 -15.61 -6.11
CA GLN A 35 41.78 -14.44 -5.67
C GLN A 35 41.04 -13.15 -5.99
N SER A 36 41.01 -12.19 -5.05
CA SER A 36 40.50 -10.84 -5.35
C SER A 36 41.46 -10.10 -6.31
N ASN A 37 40.92 -9.30 -7.22
CA ASN A 37 41.73 -8.56 -8.23
C ASN A 37 42.78 -7.64 -7.61
N GLN A 38 42.58 -7.11 -6.42
CA GLN A 38 43.57 -6.26 -5.71
C GLN A 38 44.81 -7.02 -5.23
N LEU A 39 44.67 -8.30 -4.84
CA LEU A 39 45.81 -9.09 -4.42
C LEU A 39 46.68 -9.53 -5.60
N SER A 40 46.11 -9.75 -6.78
CA SER A 40 46.85 -10.18 -7.97
C SER A 40 47.76 -9.08 -8.51
N LEU A 41 47.33 -7.83 -8.55
CA LEU A 41 48.15 -6.67 -8.97
C LEU A 41 49.32 -6.38 -8.01
N ALA A 42 49.14 -6.60 -6.70
CA ALA A 42 50.15 -6.33 -5.68
C ALA A 42 51.24 -7.43 -5.64
N LEU A 43 50.93 -8.65 -6.06
CA LEU A 43 51.87 -9.80 -6.06
C LEU A 43 52.65 -9.96 -7.38
N GLU A 44 52.17 -9.40 -8.49
CA GLU A 44 52.74 -9.48 -9.83
C GLU A 44 53.63 -8.24 -10.13
N GLY A 45 54.64 -8.00 -9.32
CA GLY A 45 55.73 -7.07 -9.66
C GLY A 45 56.62 -7.58 -10.80
N GLY A 46 56.17 -8.60 -11.58
CA GLY A 46 56.84 -9.24 -12.70
C GLY A 46 55.96 -9.29 -13.95
N THR A 47 56.56 -9.61 -15.07
CA THR A 47 55.88 -9.83 -16.37
C THR A 47 54.78 -10.88 -16.19
N GLU A 48 53.58 -10.62 -16.69
CA GLU A 48 52.44 -11.56 -16.62
C GLU A 48 52.79 -12.87 -17.30
N SER A 49 52.57 -14.02 -16.63
CA SER A 49 52.84 -15.34 -17.21
C SER A 49 52.02 -15.56 -18.48
N ASN A 50 52.65 -16.13 -19.51
CA ASN A 50 52.01 -16.41 -20.80
C ASN A 50 51.51 -15.18 -21.56
N ALA A 51 52.12 -14.00 -21.33
CA ALA A 51 51.62 -12.72 -21.86
C ALA A 51 51.45 -12.76 -23.40
N HIS A 52 52.40 -13.28 -24.15
CA HIS A 52 52.31 -13.40 -25.62
C HIS A 52 51.18 -14.33 -26.06
N ALA A 53 50.93 -15.40 -25.30
CA ALA A 53 49.83 -16.31 -25.59
C ALA A 53 48.47 -15.65 -25.31
N LEU A 54 48.38 -14.88 -24.22
CA LEU A 54 47.20 -14.07 -23.90
C LEU A 54 46.86 -13.06 -24.98
N ASP A 55 47.86 -12.31 -25.46
CA ASP A 55 47.71 -11.33 -26.54
C ASP A 55 47.21 -11.96 -27.83
N ASP A 56 47.77 -13.13 -28.24
CA ASP A 56 47.36 -13.83 -29.45
C ASP A 56 45.92 -14.39 -29.34
N VAL A 57 45.54 -14.95 -28.19
CA VAL A 57 44.17 -15.44 -27.96
C VAL A 57 43.16 -14.28 -27.94
N GLN A 58 43.48 -13.20 -27.24
CA GLN A 58 42.66 -12.00 -27.21
C GLN A 58 42.51 -11.42 -28.63
N GLY A 59 43.61 -11.24 -29.36
CA GLY A 59 43.58 -10.70 -30.71
C GLY A 59 42.77 -11.56 -31.69
N PHE A 60 42.81 -12.88 -31.56
CA PHE A 60 42.00 -13.80 -32.37
C PHE A 60 40.50 -13.64 -32.08
N ILE A 61 40.12 -13.58 -30.81
CA ILE A 61 38.72 -13.42 -30.40
C ILE A 61 38.24 -12.01 -30.81
N ALA A 62 39.03 -10.97 -30.58
CA ALA A 62 38.70 -9.59 -30.97
C ALA A 62 38.48 -9.44 -32.49
N MET A 63 39.37 -10.08 -33.31
CA MET A 63 39.18 -10.09 -34.75
C MET A 63 37.88 -10.78 -35.18
N ASN A 64 37.54 -11.92 -34.57
CA ASN A 64 36.31 -12.62 -34.86
C ASN A 64 35.08 -11.79 -34.45
N THR A 65 35.13 -11.14 -33.28
CA THR A 65 34.06 -10.23 -32.81
C THR A 65 33.81 -9.09 -33.79
N ARG A 66 34.89 -8.42 -34.27
CA ARG A 66 34.80 -7.34 -35.28
C ARG A 66 34.22 -7.81 -36.61
N ASN A 67 34.49 -9.07 -36.97
CA ASN A 67 33.96 -9.70 -38.19
C ASN A 67 32.57 -10.34 -37.97
N HIS A 68 31.93 -10.13 -36.83
CA HIS A 68 30.65 -10.75 -36.45
C HIS A 68 30.64 -12.28 -36.50
N MET A 69 31.81 -12.92 -36.31
CA MET A 69 31.94 -14.37 -36.26
C MET A 69 31.82 -14.89 -34.83
N LYS A 70 30.98 -15.90 -34.65
CA LYS A 70 30.81 -16.54 -33.33
C LYS A 70 32.08 -17.32 -32.98
N THR A 71 32.68 -17.01 -31.84
CA THR A 71 33.82 -17.73 -31.31
C THR A 71 33.40 -18.60 -30.13
N SER A 72 33.50 -19.90 -30.26
CA SER A 72 33.26 -20.87 -29.19
C SER A 72 34.57 -21.36 -28.57
N MET A 73 34.49 -21.98 -27.38
CA MET A 73 35.65 -22.65 -26.77
C MET A 73 36.27 -23.68 -27.69
N LYS A 74 35.46 -24.41 -28.46
CA LYS A 74 35.94 -25.34 -29.50
C LYS A 74 36.75 -24.60 -30.57
N THR A 75 36.26 -23.47 -31.08
CA THR A 75 36.94 -22.65 -32.10
C THR A 75 38.31 -22.19 -31.61
N VAL A 76 38.43 -21.77 -30.34
CA VAL A 76 39.71 -21.37 -29.74
C VAL A 76 40.63 -22.55 -29.61
N LYS A 77 40.17 -23.71 -29.12
CA LYS A 77 40.98 -24.95 -29.05
C LYS A 77 41.45 -25.40 -30.43
N ASP A 78 40.56 -25.44 -31.41
CA ASP A 78 40.90 -25.84 -32.78
C ASP A 78 41.98 -24.95 -33.41
N ARG A 79 42.06 -23.67 -33.00
CA ARG A 79 43.10 -22.74 -33.46
C ARG A 79 44.41 -22.90 -32.71
N PHE A 80 44.39 -22.93 -31.37
CA PHE A 80 45.61 -22.81 -30.57
C PHE A 80 46.27 -24.15 -30.20
N MET A 81 45.55 -25.25 -30.28
CA MET A 81 46.14 -26.59 -30.14
C MET A 81 46.85 -27.09 -31.41
N LYS A 82 46.70 -26.41 -32.55
CA LYS A 82 47.35 -26.75 -33.84
C LYS A 82 48.55 -25.85 -34.12
N ALA A 83 49.34 -26.22 -35.17
CA ALA A 83 50.34 -25.33 -35.63
C ALA A 83 49.81 -23.94 -36.03
N PRO A 84 50.54 -22.89 -35.76
CA PRO A 84 51.88 -22.77 -35.23
C PRO A 84 52.01 -22.76 -33.69
N TYR A 85 50.91 -22.93 -32.93
CA TYR A 85 50.88 -22.80 -31.48
C TYR A 85 51.23 -24.12 -30.77
N GLY A 86 50.42 -25.16 -30.93
CA GLY A 86 50.59 -26.45 -30.27
C GLY A 86 50.38 -26.43 -28.76
N PHE A 87 49.55 -25.49 -28.26
CA PHE A 87 49.25 -25.38 -26.83
C PHE A 87 48.46 -26.60 -26.32
N VAL A 88 48.66 -26.97 -25.06
CA VAL A 88 47.92 -28.04 -24.42
C VAL A 88 46.52 -27.51 -24.08
N GLU A 89 45.54 -28.40 -24.02
CA GLU A 89 44.13 -28.05 -23.76
C GLU A 89 43.97 -27.25 -22.47
N ASP A 90 44.67 -27.62 -21.42
CA ASP A 90 44.60 -26.96 -20.12
C ASP A 90 45.16 -25.53 -20.14
N ASP A 91 46.24 -25.29 -20.89
CA ASP A 91 46.80 -23.95 -21.11
C ASP A 91 45.78 -23.06 -21.82
N VAL A 92 45.11 -23.59 -22.86
CA VAL A 92 44.05 -22.83 -23.57
C VAL A 92 42.86 -22.49 -22.65
N HIS A 93 42.47 -23.42 -21.79
CA HIS A 93 41.44 -23.17 -20.79
C HIS A 93 41.85 -22.04 -19.83
N TRP A 94 43.09 -22.08 -19.34
CA TRP A 94 43.60 -21.05 -18.45
C TRP A 94 43.68 -19.67 -19.12
N LEU A 95 44.18 -19.60 -20.36
CA LEU A 95 44.28 -18.36 -21.13
C LEU A 95 42.90 -17.71 -21.29
N VAL A 96 41.89 -18.49 -21.66
CA VAL A 96 40.51 -18.00 -21.79
C VAL A 96 39.92 -17.55 -20.44
N ALA A 97 40.16 -18.34 -19.38
CA ALA A 97 39.71 -17.98 -18.02
C ALA A 97 40.35 -16.69 -17.51
N ARG A 98 41.69 -16.50 -17.80
CA ARG A 98 42.41 -15.30 -17.41
C ARG A 98 41.91 -14.05 -18.12
N LEU A 99 41.68 -14.13 -19.44
CA LEU A 99 41.10 -13.02 -20.20
C LEU A 99 39.68 -12.67 -19.74
N PHE A 100 38.86 -13.68 -19.40
CA PHE A 100 37.56 -13.45 -18.84
C PHE A 100 37.62 -12.75 -17.48
N LYS A 101 38.46 -13.24 -16.56
CA LYS A 101 38.62 -12.61 -15.24
C LYS A 101 39.20 -11.20 -15.33
N ARG A 102 40.10 -10.95 -16.26
CA ARG A 102 40.69 -9.64 -16.55
C ARG A 102 39.66 -8.65 -17.16
N GLY A 103 38.49 -9.18 -17.57
CA GLY A 103 37.40 -8.39 -18.16
C GLY A 103 37.65 -8.02 -19.64
N ASP A 104 38.51 -8.75 -20.34
CA ASP A 104 38.77 -8.56 -21.78
C ASP A 104 37.79 -9.34 -22.65
N LEU A 105 37.18 -10.41 -22.10
CA LEU A 105 36.18 -11.24 -22.77
C LEU A 105 34.84 -11.20 -22.09
N ALA A 106 33.77 -11.18 -22.88
CA ALA A 106 32.41 -11.45 -22.46
C ALA A 106 32.02 -12.88 -22.82
N PHE A 107 31.40 -13.61 -21.89
CA PHE A 107 30.92 -14.98 -22.07
C PHE A 107 29.41 -15.03 -22.21
N THR A 108 28.94 -15.88 -23.12
CA THR A 108 27.53 -16.21 -23.30
C THR A 108 27.34 -17.71 -23.39
N VAL A 109 26.40 -18.26 -22.59
CA VAL A 109 26.04 -19.69 -22.64
C VAL A 109 24.53 -19.81 -22.85
N ASN A 110 24.12 -20.51 -23.91
CA ASN A 110 22.70 -20.65 -24.28
C ASN A 110 21.94 -19.32 -24.42
N GLY A 111 22.60 -18.26 -24.88
CA GLY A 111 22.02 -16.93 -25.04
C GLY A 111 21.99 -16.06 -23.78
N ALA A 112 22.43 -16.59 -22.63
CA ALA A 112 22.53 -15.84 -21.38
C ALA A 112 23.94 -15.37 -21.11
N ALA A 113 24.13 -14.10 -20.73
CA ALA A 113 25.43 -13.56 -20.35
C ALA A 113 25.93 -14.20 -19.04
N VAL A 114 27.20 -14.54 -19.00
CA VAL A 114 27.89 -15.13 -17.85
C VAL A 114 28.82 -14.08 -17.24
N SER A 115 28.71 -13.86 -15.94
CA SER A 115 29.58 -12.98 -15.15
C SER A 115 29.94 -13.62 -13.83
N LEU A 116 31.02 -13.13 -13.19
CA LEU A 116 31.41 -13.53 -11.83
C LEU A 116 30.35 -13.19 -10.76
N ASN A 117 29.34 -12.37 -11.11
CA ASN A 117 28.24 -11.97 -10.22
C ASN A 117 27.01 -12.87 -10.33
N ASN A 118 26.77 -13.49 -11.51
CA ASN A 118 25.55 -14.29 -11.75
C ASN A 118 25.80 -15.79 -11.80
N LYS A 119 27.07 -16.21 -11.75
CA LYS A 119 27.50 -17.62 -11.78
C LYS A 119 28.55 -17.87 -10.73
N SER A 120 28.53 -19.08 -10.15
CA SER A 120 29.56 -19.52 -9.22
C SER A 120 30.88 -19.81 -9.97
N GLU A 121 31.99 -19.72 -9.26
CA GLU A 121 33.32 -20.07 -9.80
C GLU A 121 33.32 -21.47 -10.42
N GLU A 122 32.71 -22.45 -9.75
CA GLU A 122 32.60 -23.84 -10.22
C GLU A 122 31.77 -23.96 -11.52
N GLU A 123 30.70 -23.16 -11.67
CA GLU A 123 29.94 -23.13 -12.92
C GLU A 123 30.80 -22.58 -14.07
N ILE A 124 31.54 -21.48 -13.82
CA ILE A 124 32.38 -20.83 -14.81
C ILE A 124 33.52 -21.79 -15.25
N ILE A 125 34.19 -22.45 -14.29
CA ILE A 125 35.19 -23.50 -14.60
C ILE A 125 34.54 -24.59 -15.45
N GLY A 126 33.36 -25.06 -15.06
CA GLY A 126 32.61 -26.07 -15.81
C GLY A 126 32.26 -25.65 -17.25
N PHE A 127 31.96 -24.39 -17.48
CA PHE A 127 31.69 -23.86 -18.83
C PHE A 127 32.97 -23.87 -19.69
N ILE A 128 34.12 -23.59 -19.10
CA ILE A 128 35.42 -23.53 -19.82
C ILE A 128 35.97 -24.92 -20.10
N THR A 129 35.95 -25.85 -19.09
CA THR A 129 36.67 -27.12 -19.14
C THR A 129 35.86 -28.29 -19.65
N LYS A 130 34.50 -28.31 -19.42
CA LYS A 130 33.69 -29.48 -19.78
C LYS A 130 33.38 -29.52 -21.29
N LYS A 131 33.62 -30.67 -21.93
CA LYS A 131 33.33 -30.91 -23.35
C LYS A 131 31.90 -30.58 -23.77
N ALA A 132 30.94 -30.75 -22.88
CA ALA A 132 29.51 -30.45 -23.12
C ALA A 132 29.25 -28.96 -23.43
N PHE A 133 30.14 -28.06 -23.03
CA PHE A 133 30.03 -26.61 -23.23
C PHE A 133 30.97 -26.08 -24.31
N ALA A 134 31.85 -26.91 -24.90
CA ALA A 134 32.85 -26.47 -25.86
C ALA A 134 32.27 -25.69 -27.07
N GLU A 135 31.08 -26.05 -27.53
CA GLU A 135 30.35 -25.33 -28.60
C GLU A 135 29.33 -24.30 -28.08
N LYS A 136 28.90 -24.43 -26.81
CA LYS A 136 27.86 -23.60 -26.20
C LYS A 136 28.42 -22.36 -25.50
N LEU A 137 29.65 -22.42 -25.00
CA LEU A 137 30.32 -21.25 -24.46
C LEU A 137 30.81 -20.39 -25.64
N LEU A 138 30.11 -19.30 -25.86
CA LEU A 138 30.47 -18.25 -26.81
C LEU A 138 31.24 -17.16 -26.11
N MET A 139 32.23 -16.59 -26.78
CA MET A 139 33.06 -15.51 -26.24
C MET A 139 33.26 -14.41 -27.28
N GLU A 140 33.27 -13.20 -26.81
CA GLU A 140 33.42 -11.99 -27.60
C GLU A 140 34.37 -11.02 -26.88
N GLU A 141 35.02 -10.12 -27.63
CA GLU A 141 35.80 -9.03 -27.05
C GLU A 141 34.83 -8.18 -26.21
N ARG A 142 35.14 -7.97 -24.93
CA ARG A 142 34.34 -7.11 -24.07
C ARG A 142 34.67 -5.66 -24.39
N VAL A 143 33.63 -4.92 -24.79
CA VAL A 143 33.73 -3.47 -24.93
C VAL A 143 33.88 -2.87 -23.54
N ARG A 144 35.00 -2.20 -23.28
CA ARG A 144 35.26 -1.55 -21.99
C ARG A 144 34.32 -0.38 -21.81
N VAL A 145 33.81 -0.23 -20.58
CA VAL A 145 33.02 0.92 -20.19
C VAL A 145 33.86 2.19 -20.26
N SER A 146 33.32 3.26 -20.81
CA SER A 146 34.02 4.54 -20.87
C SER A 146 34.24 5.13 -19.48
N ASP A 147 35.35 5.85 -19.27
CA ASP A 147 35.62 6.53 -18.01
C ASP A 147 34.55 7.59 -17.67
N LYS A 148 33.94 8.17 -18.71
CA LYS A 148 32.78 9.08 -18.55
C LYS A 148 31.61 8.35 -17.89
N ASP A 149 31.25 7.15 -18.36
CA ASP A 149 30.13 6.39 -17.83
C ASP A 149 30.43 5.87 -16.40
N LYS A 150 31.69 5.46 -16.14
CA LYS A 150 32.13 5.10 -14.78
C LYS A 150 32.00 6.26 -13.81
N LYS A 151 32.39 7.46 -14.25
CA LYS A 151 32.21 8.67 -13.45
C LYS A 151 30.75 8.98 -13.18
N ALA A 152 29.90 8.93 -14.21
CA ALA A 152 28.46 9.17 -14.08
C ALA A 152 27.81 8.23 -13.06
N VAL A 153 28.14 6.91 -13.11
CA VAL A 153 27.63 5.94 -12.13
C VAL A 153 28.08 6.26 -10.72
N ARG A 154 29.37 6.65 -10.52
CA ARG A 154 29.87 7.04 -9.19
C ARG A 154 29.20 8.32 -8.67
N ASP A 155 28.97 9.28 -9.54
CA ASP A 155 28.26 10.53 -9.20
C ASP A 155 26.80 10.23 -8.79
N VAL A 156 26.10 9.38 -9.55
CA VAL A 156 24.75 8.91 -9.19
C VAL A 156 24.76 8.17 -7.85
N MET A 157 25.72 7.27 -7.61
CA MET A 157 25.82 6.56 -6.33
C MET A 157 25.94 7.54 -5.15
N LYS A 158 26.79 8.56 -5.32
CA LYS A 158 27.04 9.56 -4.30
C LYS A 158 25.82 10.43 -4.03
N GLU A 159 25.19 10.95 -5.06
CA GLU A 159 24.09 11.90 -4.92
C GLU A 159 22.75 11.19 -4.56
N THR A 160 22.48 10.03 -5.19
CA THR A 160 21.18 9.34 -4.98
C THR A 160 21.20 8.46 -3.73
N PHE A 161 22.29 7.72 -3.47
CA PHE A 161 22.36 6.77 -2.36
C PHE A 161 23.23 7.23 -1.20
N ARG A 162 23.87 8.39 -1.29
CA ARG A 162 24.85 8.89 -0.31
C ARG A 162 25.98 7.85 -0.09
N ALA A 163 26.30 7.06 -1.11
CA ALA A 163 27.24 5.97 -1.06
C ALA A 163 28.43 6.20 -2.00
N THR A 164 29.60 5.77 -1.58
CA THR A 164 30.83 5.80 -2.38
C THR A 164 31.36 4.38 -2.56
N THR A 165 32.05 4.12 -3.67
CA THR A 165 32.74 2.87 -3.90
C THR A 165 34.18 3.13 -4.28
N SER A 166 35.10 2.41 -3.64
CA SER A 166 36.52 2.36 -3.98
C SER A 166 36.84 1.26 -5.01
N ALA A 167 35.82 0.48 -5.40
CA ALA A 167 36.02 -0.58 -6.40
C ALA A 167 36.35 0.05 -7.75
N GLU A 168 37.34 -0.56 -8.45
CA GLU A 168 37.72 -0.21 -9.82
C GLU A 168 37.05 -1.15 -10.83
N ASP A 169 36.74 -2.35 -10.41
CA ASP A 169 36.08 -3.39 -11.18
C ASP A 169 34.63 -3.06 -11.48
N GLU A 170 34.28 -3.11 -12.77
CA GLU A 170 32.94 -2.72 -13.29
C GLU A 170 31.81 -3.58 -12.72
N ASP A 171 32.04 -4.89 -12.61
CA ASP A 171 31.04 -5.83 -12.11
C ASP A 171 30.73 -5.59 -10.62
N THR A 172 31.77 -5.26 -9.84
CA THR A 172 31.62 -4.91 -8.42
C THR A 172 30.89 -3.57 -8.23
N ILE A 173 31.21 -2.55 -9.05
CA ILE A 173 30.50 -1.26 -9.03
C ILE A 173 29.04 -1.49 -9.35
N MET A 174 28.72 -2.22 -10.42
CA MET A 174 27.35 -2.55 -10.81
C MET A 174 26.61 -3.26 -9.68
N LYS A 175 27.20 -4.29 -9.07
CA LYS A 175 26.61 -5.05 -7.97
C LYS A 175 26.29 -4.17 -6.75
N ASN A 176 27.22 -3.30 -6.38
CA ASN A 176 27.02 -2.36 -5.28
C ASN A 176 25.88 -1.39 -5.57
N PHE A 177 25.84 -0.81 -6.77
CA PHE A 177 24.76 0.07 -7.19
C PHE A 177 23.40 -0.64 -7.16
N GLN A 178 23.30 -1.83 -7.74
CA GLN A 178 22.07 -2.61 -7.78
C GLN A 178 21.57 -2.97 -6.38
N ARG A 179 22.47 -3.25 -5.44
CA ARG A 179 22.12 -3.46 -4.04
C ARG A 179 21.50 -2.20 -3.41
N TYR A 180 22.07 -1.00 -3.65
CA TYR A 180 21.51 0.26 -3.15
C TYR A 180 20.18 0.56 -3.81
N ALA A 181 20.05 0.37 -5.13
CA ALA A 181 18.80 0.53 -5.84
C ALA A 181 17.69 -0.39 -5.30
N GLN A 182 18.03 -1.66 -5.01
CA GLN A 182 17.11 -2.62 -4.41
C GLN A 182 16.67 -2.20 -3.00
N ASN A 183 17.58 -1.69 -2.18
CA ASN A 183 17.25 -1.16 -0.85
C ASN A 183 16.30 0.04 -0.95
N THR A 184 16.53 0.93 -1.91
CA THR A 184 15.64 2.08 -2.17
C THR A 184 14.26 1.62 -2.60
N ILE A 185 14.14 0.57 -3.42
CA ILE A 185 12.84 -0.03 -3.78
C ILE A 185 12.10 -0.48 -2.50
N TYR A 186 12.76 -1.19 -1.58
CA TYR A 186 12.16 -1.63 -0.32
C TYR A 186 11.74 -0.45 0.58
N GLU A 187 12.54 0.61 0.64
CA GLU A 187 12.17 1.83 1.37
C GLU A 187 10.90 2.46 0.77
N ILE A 188 10.83 2.58 -0.56
CA ILE A 188 9.66 3.10 -1.27
C ILE A 188 8.43 2.24 -0.99
N GLU A 189 8.53 0.91 -1.09
CA GLU A 189 7.42 -0.01 -0.82
C GLU A 189 6.85 0.14 0.60
N ARG A 190 7.71 0.39 1.58
CA ARG A 190 7.27 0.68 2.96
C ARG A 190 6.52 2.01 3.05
N LEU A 191 6.92 3.02 2.30
CA LEU A 191 6.22 4.31 2.27
C LEU A 191 4.89 4.23 1.50
N GLU A 192 4.81 3.41 0.45
CA GLU A 192 3.60 3.22 -0.36
C GLU A 192 2.40 2.74 0.47
N VAL A 193 2.62 2.00 1.56
CA VAL A 193 1.56 1.53 2.47
C VAL A 193 0.73 2.68 3.05
N HIS A 194 1.35 3.85 3.31
CA HIS A 194 0.64 5.00 3.86
C HIS A 194 -0.39 5.60 2.87
N TYR A 195 -0.24 5.35 1.57
CA TYR A 195 -1.14 5.92 0.54
C TYR A 195 -2.42 5.10 0.31
N GLU A 196 -2.64 4.03 1.06
CA GLU A 196 -3.88 3.24 0.98
C GLU A 196 -5.08 3.99 1.55
N GLN A 197 -4.87 4.78 2.61
CA GLN A 197 -5.94 5.47 3.33
C GLN A 197 -6.18 6.88 2.84
N TYR A 198 -5.11 7.63 2.56
CA TYR A 198 -5.16 9.04 2.15
C TYR A 198 -4.24 9.36 0.98
N HIS A 199 -4.52 10.47 0.30
CA HIS A 199 -3.65 11.03 -0.73
C HIS A 199 -2.57 11.92 -0.11
N TYR A 200 -1.44 11.33 0.25
CA TYR A 200 -0.26 12.07 0.70
C TYR A 200 0.56 12.61 -0.49
N PRO A 201 1.37 13.68 -0.28
CA PRO A 201 2.24 14.22 -1.31
C PRO A 201 3.35 13.22 -1.68
N GLY A 202 3.85 13.30 -2.92
CA GLY A 202 5.02 12.53 -3.36
C GLY A 202 4.73 11.17 -4.00
N LYS A 203 3.49 10.70 -4.08
CA LYS A 203 3.14 9.39 -4.66
C LYS A 203 3.72 9.18 -6.06
N ARG A 204 3.69 10.23 -6.91
CA ARG A 204 4.23 10.17 -8.27
C ARG A 204 5.75 10.00 -8.26
N VAL A 205 6.45 10.70 -7.37
CA VAL A 205 7.91 10.59 -7.23
C VAL A 205 8.29 9.18 -6.77
N LEU A 206 7.57 8.60 -5.79
CA LEU A 206 7.81 7.24 -5.34
C LEU A 206 7.62 6.22 -6.46
N SER A 207 6.52 6.29 -7.21
CA SER A 207 6.25 5.34 -8.30
C SER A 207 7.24 5.48 -9.46
N SER A 208 7.61 6.70 -9.87
CA SER A 208 8.61 6.92 -10.92
C SER A 208 10.02 6.51 -10.46
N GLY A 209 10.38 6.81 -9.21
CA GLY A 209 11.65 6.38 -8.61
C GLY A 209 11.77 4.87 -8.52
N LYS A 210 10.71 4.18 -8.10
CA LYS A 210 10.66 2.71 -8.08
C LYS A 210 10.88 2.12 -9.46
N ALA A 211 10.19 2.64 -10.49
CA ALA A 211 10.38 2.22 -11.88
C ALA A 211 11.81 2.49 -12.39
N LEU A 212 12.39 3.64 -12.03
CA LEU A 212 13.78 3.99 -12.36
C LEU A 212 14.75 2.99 -11.76
N MET A 213 14.65 2.67 -10.46
CA MET A 213 15.48 1.68 -9.78
C MET A 213 15.32 0.28 -10.38
N GLN A 214 14.08 -0.15 -10.62
CA GLN A 214 13.80 -1.45 -11.26
C GLN A 214 14.42 -1.56 -12.64
N SER A 215 14.48 -0.47 -13.40
CA SER A 215 15.05 -0.46 -14.77
C SER A 215 16.55 -0.81 -14.81
N VAL A 216 17.27 -0.65 -13.70
CA VAL A 216 18.72 -0.91 -13.61
C VAL A 216 19.08 -2.16 -12.82
N VAL A 217 18.22 -2.58 -11.88
CA VAL A 217 18.47 -3.78 -11.05
C VAL A 217 18.51 -5.06 -11.88
N GLN A 218 17.76 -5.13 -12.98
CA GLN A 218 17.64 -6.34 -13.80
C GLN A 218 18.74 -6.46 -14.88
N ILE A 219 19.57 -5.44 -15.07
CA ILE A 219 20.60 -5.45 -16.13
C ILE A 219 21.74 -6.39 -15.71
N GLN A 220 22.09 -7.32 -16.59
CA GLN A 220 23.16 -8.32 -16.35
C GLN A 220 24.50 -7.92 -16.97
N SER A 221 24.48 -7.13 -18.04
CA SER A 221 25.66 -6.66 -18.74
C SER A 221 26.19 -5.38 -18.12
N ALA A 222 27.46 -5.35 -17.69
CA ALA A 222 28.05 -4.14 -17.13
C ALA A 222 28.01 -2.97 -18.14
N LEU A 223 28.32 -3.21 -19.41
CA LEU A 223 28.30 -2.19 -20.46
C LEU A 223 26.91 -1.52 -20.56
N ASP A 224 25.85 -2.37 -20.64
CA ASP A 224 24.47 -1.87 -20.75
C ASP A 224 24.05 -1.14 -19.47
N PHE A 225 24.47 -1.64 -18.31
CA PHE A 225 24.22 -1.00 -17.03
C PHE A 225 24.81 0.41 -16.97
N PHE A 226 26.13 0.53 -17.20
CA PHE A 226 26.82 1.82 -17.14
C PHE A 226 26.27 2.81 -18.16
N THR A 227 26.01 2.34 -19.39
CA THR A 227 25.41 3.17 -20.44
C THR A 227 24.00 3.63 -20.06
N THR A 228 23.19 2.75 -19.45
CA THR A 228 21.82 3.07 -19.05
C THR A 228 21.81 4.07 -17.91
N VAL A 229 22.62 3.86 -16.87
CA VAL A 229 22.71 4.79 -15.73
C VAL A 229 23.25 6.14 -16.19
N SER A 230 24.30 6.16 -17.05
CA SER A 230 24.84 7.41 -17.59
C SER A 230 23.81 8.21 -18.41
N LYS A 231 22.96 7.55 -19.20
CA LYS A 231 21.89 8.19 -19.96
C LYS A 231 20.75 8.72 -19.07
N LYS A 232 20.51 8.09 -17.93
CA LYS A 232 19.45 8.46 -16.98
C LYS A 232 20.00 9.22 -15.77
N GLN A 233 21.19 9.79 -15.86
CA GLN A 233 21.84 10.48 -14.74
C GLN A 233 20.98 11.58 -14.17
N ASP A 234 20.37 12.41 -15.02
CA ASP A 234 19.50 13.50 -14.62
C ASP A 234 18.24 12.99 -13.91
N ASP A 235 17.62 11.91 -14.41
CA ASP A 235 16.47 11.26 -13.76
C ASP A 235 16.80 10.80 -12.32
N PHE A 236 18.03 10.28 -12.11
CA PHE A 236 18.49 9.88 -10.77
C PHE A 236 18.70 11.08 -9.84
N PHE A 237 19.22 12.18 -10.35
CA PHE A 237 19.43 13.40 -9.59
C PHE A 237 18.10 14.06 -9.22
N ASP A 238 17.19 14.20 -10.20
CA ASP A 238 15.83 14.72 -9.95
C ASP A 238 15.10 13.86 -8.91
N PHE A 239 15.20 12.53 -9.03
CA PHE A 239 14.64 11.63 -8.03
C PHE A 239 15.26 11.86 -6.65
N ALA A 240 16.58 11.99 -6.55
CA ALA A 240 17.27 12.19 -5.27
C ALA A 240 16.83 13.49 -4.57
N GLU A 241 16.69 14.58 -5.35
CA GLU A 241 16.24 15.88 -4.86
C GLU A 241 14.80 15.81 -4.35
N ASP A 242 13.91 15.15 -5.09
CA ASP A 242 12.49 15.05 -4.76
C ASP A 242 12.19 14.01 -3.66
N TYR A 243 13.03 12.98 -3.51
CA TYR A 243 12.83 11.88 -2.56
C TYR A 243 13.19 12.25 -1.12
N GLU A 244 14.22 13.07 -0.89
CA GLU A 244 14.65 13.49 0.45
C GLU A 244 13.53 14.22 1.23
N PRO A 245 12.80 15.21 0.66
CA PRO A 245 11.66 15.81 1.34
C PRO A 245 10.55 14.83 1.68
N ILE A 246 10.32 13.81 0.85
CA ILE A 246 9.31 12.76 1.11
C ILE A 246 9.73 11.90 2.31
N LYS A 247 10.99 11.46 2.36
CA LYS A 247 11.53 10.72 3.51
C LYS A 247 11.42 11.53 4.79
N ALA A 248 11.80 12.81 4.73
CA ALA A 248 11.69 13.72 5.85
C ALA A 248 10.24 13.88 6.32
N PHE A 249 9.30 14.03 5.40
CA PHE A 249 7.87 14.14 5.71
C PHE A 249 7.36 12.93 6.50
N PHE A 250 7.63 11.70 6.07
CA PHE A 250 7.18 10.49 6.76
C PHE A 250 7.94 10.17 8.06
N SER A 251 9.15 10.72 8.23
CA SER A 251 10.00 10.48 9.41
C SER A 251 9.78 11.50 10.51
N ASN A 252 9.15 12.64 10.23
CA ASN A 252 8.98 13.77 11.13
C ASN A 252 7.53 13.94 11.58
N GLU A 253 7.30 14.90 12.48
CA GLU A 253 5.96 15.30 12.92
C GLU A 253 5.06 15.83 11.78
N GLN A 254 5.64 16.21 10.63
CA GLN A 254 4.90 16.73 9.48
C GLN A 254 3.83 15.77 8.98
N PHE A 255 4.13 14.46 8.98
CA PHE A 255 3.17 13.42 8.62
C PHE A 255 1.95 13.44 9.55
N THR A 256 2.17 13.47 10.86
CA THR A 256 1.09 13.50 11.85
C THR A 256 0.24 14.76 11.76
N ILE A 257 0.88 15.92 11.59
CA ILE A 257 0.19 17.20 11.39
C ILE A 257 -0.69 17.15 10.15
N PHE A 258 -0.14 16.66 9.04
CA PHE A 258 -0.83 16.58 7.77
C PHE A 258 -2.01 15.60 7.82
N ALA A 259 -1.83 14.42 8.43
CA ALA A 259 -2.88 13.43 8.62
C ALA A 259 -4.06 13.99 9.43
N HIS A 260 -3.78 14.63 10.56
CA HIS A 260 -4.82 15.27 11.38
C HIS A 260 -5.61 16.33 10.60
N VAL A 261 -4.94 17.11 9.74
CA VAL A 261 -5.64 18.10 8.90
C VAL A 261 -6.53 17.41 7.86
N LEU A 262 -6.10 16.30 7.27
CA LEU A 262 -6.96 15.52 6.36
C LEU A 262 -8.20 14.96 7.07
N ASP A 263 -8.06 14.46 8.30
CA ASP A 263 -9.18 14.01 9.13
C ASP A 263 -10.17 15.15 9.41
N MET A 264 -9.65 16.34 9.76
CA MET A 264 -10.50 17.53 10.00
C MET A 264 -11.25 17.97 8.74
N LEU A 265 -10.57 17.95 7.59
CA LEU A 265 -11.19 18.26 6.30
C LEU A 265 -12.29 17.26 5.94
N ALA A 266 -12.10 15.97 6.25
CA ALA A 266 -13.13 14.94 6.07
C ALA A 266 -14.34 15.17 6.98
N ILE A 267 -14.13 15.48 8.27
CA ILE A 267 -15.20 15.83 9.22
C ILE A 267 -15.98 17.06 8.74
N TYR A 268 -15.28 18.08 8.26
CA TYR A 268 -15.92 19.26 7.68
C TYR A 268 -16.73 18.92 6.44
N ASP A 269 -16.19 18.10 5.52
CA ASP A 269 -16.88 17.72 4.28
C ASP A 269 -18.21 17.00 4.54
N ASP A 270 -18.25 16.14 5.56
CA ASP A 270 -19.47 15.45 6.00
C ASP A 270 -20.52 16.42 6.59
N SER A 271 -20.05 17.52 7.17
CA SER A 271 -20.90 18.46 7.92
C SER A 271 -21.23 19.75 7.17
N LYS A 272 -20.53 20.05 6.05
CA LYS A 272 -20.59 21.35 5.36
C LYS A 272 -21.98 21.81 4.93
N THR A 273 -22.91 20.89 4.67
CA THR A 273 -24.30 21.24 4.31
C THR A 273 -25.10 21.83 5.47
N TYR A 274 -24.63 21.64 6.69
CA TYR A 274 -25.25 22.11 7.92
C TYR A 274 -24.52 23.31 8.54
N ILE A 275 -23.38 23.71 7.98
CA ILE A 275 -22.51 24.76 8.50
C ILE A 275 -22.52 25.93 7.54
N VAL A 276 -22.86 27.11 8.04
CA VAL A 276 -22.77 28.39 7.31
C VAL A 276 -21.92 29.33 8.16
N ASN A 277 -20.59 29.28 7.90
CA ASN A 277 -19.63 30.13 8.61
C ASN A 277 -18.48 30.51 7.67
N ALA A 278 -18.42 31.80 7.31
CA ALA A 278 -17.44 32.31 6.33
C ALA A 278 -15.98 32.20 6.83
N GLU A 279 -15.75 32.37 8.15
CA GLU A 279 -14.41 32.24 8.72
C GLU A 279 -13.91 30.79 8.63
N LEU A 280 -14.76 29.82 8.97
CA LEU A 280 -14.41 28.41 8.87
C LEU A 280 -14.18 27.99 7.42
N GLU A 281 -14.96 28.51 6.47
CA GLU A 281 -14.77 28.26 5.03
C GLU A 281 -13.42 28.78 4.54
N ASP A 282 -12.99 29.98 5.01
CA ASP A 282 -11.66 30.53 4.66
C ASP A 282 -10.53 29.67 5.23
N ILE A 283 -10.64 29.24 6.52
CA ILE A 283 -9.64 28.35 7.15
C ILE A 283 -9.54 27.04 6.36
N VAL A 284 -10.68 26.43 6.01
CA VAL A 284 -10.72 25.19 5.21
C VAL A 284 -10.12 25.39 3.83
N ALA A 285 -10.38 26.53 3.18
CA ALA A 285 -9.79 26.85 1.88
C ALA A 285 -8.26 26.97 1.97
N GLN A 286 -7.73 27.60 3.02
CA GLN A 286 -6.29 27.68 3.28
C GLN A 286 -5.66 26.32 3.54
N MET A 287 -6.28 25.47 4.39
CA MET A 287 -5.82 24.10 4.63
C MET A 287 -5.80 23.29 3.34
N ARG A 288 -6.84 23.37 2.51
CA ARG A 288 -6.91 22.69 1.20
C ARG A 288 -5.88 23.21 0.22
N SER A 289 -5.58 24.50 0.24
CA SER A 289 -4.55 25.09 -0.64
C SER A 289 -3.17 24.49 -0.36
N ILE A 290 -2.89 24.12 0.89
CA ILE A 290 -1.63 23.46 1.29
C ILE A 290 -1.68 21.97 0.99
N THR A 291 -2.75 21.27 1.41
CA THR A 291 -2.82 19.80 1.31
C THR A 291 -2.93 19.30 -0.14
N ARG A 292 -3.35 20.15 -1.08
CA ARG A 292 -3.45 19.82 -2.52
C ARG A 292 -2.18 20.15 -3.32
N GLN A 293 -1.18 20.78 -2.70
CA GLN A 293 0.09 21.03 -3.38
C GLN A 293 0.82 19.73 -3.66
N GLU A 294 1.48 19.65 -4.80
CA GLU A 294 2.32 18.51 -5.15
C GLU A 294 3.55 18.39 -4.22
N LYS A 295 4.12 19.54 -3.81
CA LYS A 295 5.27 19.66 -2.90
C LYS A 295 4.91 20.61 -1.74
N PRO A 296 4.12 20.19 -0.73
CA PRO A 296 3.62 21.08 0.34
C PRO A 296 4.61 21.32 1.47
N TYR A 297 5.76 20.65 1.49
CA TYR A 297 6.67 20.50 2.64
C TYR A 297 7.03 21.83 3.32
N ALA A 298 7.28 22.89 2.55
CA ALA A 298 7.60 24.22 3.06
C ALA A 298 6.39 24.92 3.74
N ASN A 299 5.15 24.53 3.37
CA ASN A 299 3.93 25.13 3.87
C ASN A 299 3.27 24.35 5.01
N ILE A 300 3.66 23.07 5.22
CA ILE A 300 3.15 22.23 6.33
C ILE A 300 3.32 22.91 7.70
N PRO A 301 4.40 23.64 8.01
CA PRO A 301 4.53 24.36 9.29
C PRO A 301 3.45 25.40 9.58
N LYS A 302 2.64 25.80 8.59
CA LYS A 302 1.49 26.71 8.78
C LYS A 302 0.22 25.97 9.24
N LEU A 303 0.16 24.66 9.04
CA LEU A 303 -1.02 23.85 9.36
C LEU A 303 -1.38 23.82 10.85
N PRO A 304 -0.44 23.78 11.82
CA PRO A 304 -0.76 23.82 13.24
C PRO A 304 -1.60 25.03 13.65
N GLU A 305 -1.27 26.23 13.18
CA GLU A 305 -2.03 27.45 13.44
C GLU A 305 -3.44 27.37 12.83
N LEU A 306 -3.52 26.94 11.57
CA LEU A 306 -4.82 26.75 10.91
C LEU A 306 -5.67 25.68 11.62
N ARG A 307 -5.04 24.63 12.14
CA ARG A 307 -5.72 23.59 12.93
C ARG A 307 -6.32 24.16 14.20
N GLU A 308 -5.58 24.97 14.95
CA GLU A 308 -6.07 25.60 16.18
C GLU A 308 -7.26 26.52 15.90
N ARG A 309 -7.17 27.35 14.87
CA ARG A 309 -8.26 28.22 14.43
C ARG A 309 -9.49 27.40 13.99
N PHE A 310 -9.27 26.33 13.23
CA PHE A 310 -10.36 25.41 12.84
C PHE A 310 -11.04 24.81 14.08
N MET A 311 -10.27 24.27 15.04
CA MET A 311 -10.82 23.64 16.24
C MET A 311 -11.61 24.62 17.09
N SER A 312 -11.16 25.88 17.23
CA SER A 312 -11.90 26.92 17.94
C SER A 312 -13.24 27.22 17.25
N CYS A 313 -13.18 27.55 15.96
CA CYS A 313 -14.37 27.93 15.20
C CYS A 313 -15.37 26.77 15.04
N TYR A 314 -14.88 25.57 14.70
CA TYR A 314 -15.72 24.38 14.58
C TYR A 314 -16.29 23.92 15.92
N GLY A 315 -15.53 24.06 17.01
CA GLY A 315 -15.96 23.74 18.37
C GLY A 315 -17.15 24.61 18.82
N GLU A 316 -17.12 25.92 18.52
CA GLU A 316 -18.24 26.82 18.80
C GLU A 316 -19.49 26.41 18.02
N ILE A 317 -19.35 26.06 16.74
CA ILE A 317 -20.46 25.59 15.92
C ILE A 317 -21.02 24.28 16.49
N LEU A 318 -20.14 23.33 16.82
CA LEU A 318 -20.56 22.06 17.42
C LEU A 318 -21.32 22.25 18.74
N GLN A 319 -20.88 23.18 19.58
CA GLN A 319 -21.57 23.50 20.82
C GLN A 319 -22.95 24.12 20.58
N GLN A 320 -23.08 25.02 19.60
CA GLN A 320 -24.35 25.61 19.21
C GLN A 320 -25.32 24.56 18.66
N GLU A 321 -24.86 23.64 17.85
CA GLU A 321 -25.64 22.54 17.26
C GLU A 321 -25.98 21.44 18.29
N SER A 322 -25.17 21.26 19.33
CA SER A 322 -25.42 20.23 20.34
C SER A 322 -26.57 20.56 21.27
N ALA A 323 -26.78 21.83 21.60
CA ALA A 323 -27.83 22.26 22.52
C ALA A 323 -29.25 21.82 22.09
N PRO A 324 -29.73 22.09 20.84
CA PRO A 324 -31.04 21.64 20.39
C PRO A 324 -31.17 20.12 20.28
N VAL A 325 -30.09 19.41 19.99
CA VAL A 325 -30.08 17.93 19.91
C VAL A 325 -30.25 17.34 21.32
N LEU A 326 -29.52 17.84 22.31
CA LEU A 326 -29.62 17.39 23.70
C LEU A 326 -31.03 17.72 24.27
N ASP A 327 -31.56 18.90 23.97
CA ASP A 327 -32.95 19.26 24.36
C ASP A 327 -33.96 18.30 23.72
N SER A 328 -33.82 17.94 22.45
CA SER A 328 -34.67 16.96 21.78
C SER A 328 -34.62 15.58 22.44
N ILE A 329 -33.44 15.14 22.88
CA ILE A 329 -33.26 13.86 23.60
C ILE A 329 -33.98 13.93 24.97
N ASP A 330 -33.80 15.04 25.69
CA ASP A 330 -34.43 15.24 26.99
C ASP A 330 -35.97 15.33 26.88
N GLN A 331 -36.51 16.00 25.85
CA GLN A 331 -37.94 16.04 25.56
C GLN A 331 -38.49 14.64 25.23
N ALA A 332 -37.79 13.87 24.40
CA ALA A 332 -38.19 12.51 24.09
C ALA A 332 -38.22 11.61 25.33
N TRP A 333 -37.21 11.70 26.21
CA TRP A 333 -37.21 11.01 27.51
C TRP A 333 -38.35 11.47 28.41
N LYS A 334 -38.57 12.78 28.54
CA LYS A 334 -39.66 13.35 29.35
C LYS A 334 -41.01 12.80 28.93
N ARG A 335 -41.25 12.70 27.60
CA ARG A 335 -42.51 12.14 27.07
C ARG A 335 -42.66 10.66 27.42
N VAL A 336 -41.63 9.86 27.32
CA VAL A 336 -41.66 8.45 27.75
C VAL A 336 -41.92 8.33 29.24
N LEU A 337 -41.27 9.16 30.05
CA LEU A 337 -41.45 9.17 31.50
C LEU A 337 -42.87 9.57 31.92
N GLU A 338 -43.48 10.57 31.25
CA GLU A 338 -44.86 10.96 31.49
C GLU A 338 -45.84 9.80 31.30
N VAL A 339 -45.70 9.07 30.17
CA VAL A 339 -46.56 7.90 29.91
C VAL A 339 -46.25 6.77 30.86
N LEU A 340 -44.98 6.47 31.11
CA LEU A 340 -44.55 5.39 32.00
C LEU A 340 -45.02 5.62 33.45
N SER A 341 -45.03 6.88 33.91
CA SER A 341 -45.47 7.20 35.29
C SER A 341 -46.91 6.84 35.57
N THR A 342 -47.74 6.65 34.54
CA THR A 342 -49.14 6.22 34.66
C THR A 342 -49.30 4.70 34.71
N LYS A 343 -48.22 3.91 34.60
CA LYS A 343 -48.26 2.44 34.48
C LYS A 343 -47.87 1.73 35.77
N ASP A 344 -48.52 0.60 36.04
CA ASP A 344 -48.28 -0.22 37.24
C ASP A 344 -46.84 -0.78 37.30
N TYR A 345 -46.12 -0.87 36.14
CA TYR A 345 -44.76 -1.39 36.02
C TYR A 345 -43.70 -0.29 35.93
N ASN A 346 -44.02 0.96 36.27
CA ASN A 346 -43.09 2.10 36.19
C ASN A 346 -41.74 1.81 36.85
N ASP A 347 -41.75 1.35 38.12
CA ASP A 347 -40.52 1.16 38.89
C ASP A 347 -39.61 0.08 38.30
N GLN A 348 -40.20 -0.94 37.63
CA GLN A 348 -39.46 -2.01 37.01
C GLN A 348 -38.79 -1.60 35.69
N LYS A 349 -39.39 -0.71 34.94
CA LYS A 349 -38.94 -0.34 33.59
C LYS A 349 -38.15 0.97 33.52
N ARG A 350 -38.34 1.86 34.50
CA ARG A 350 -37.80 3.23 34.48
C ARG A 350 -36.29 3.27 34.29
N THR A 351 -35.55 2.51 35.09
CA THR A 351 -34.08 2.49 35.01
C THR A 351 -33.61 2.00 33.64
N ALA A 352 -34.17 0.88 33.16
CA ALA A 352 -33.76 0.30 31.88
C ALA A 352 -34.11 1.20 30.67
N TYR A 353 -35.20 1.99 30.75
CA TYR A 353 -35.54 2.96 29.70
C TYR A 353 -34.67 4.20 29.78
N PHE A 354 -34.34 4.67 30.98
CA PHE A 354 -33.44 5.79 31.20
C PHE A 354 -32.03 5.51 30.65
N GLU A 355 -31.49 4.33 30.96
CA GLU A 355 -30.16 3.91 30.47
C GLU A 355 -30.06 3.99 28.94
N LYS A 356 -31.09 3.57 28.19
CA LYS A 356 -31.12 3.65 26.74
C LYS A 356 -31.08 5.10 26.22
N PHE A 357 -31.75 6.03 26.87
CA PHE A 357 -31.67 7.45 26.53
C PHE A 357 -30.30 8.05 26.92
N GLN A 358 -29.74 7.58 28.05
CA GLN A 358 -28.43 8.03 28.49
C GLN A 358 -27.34 7.63 27.51
N GLU A 359 -27.38 6.40 26.94
CA GLU A 359 -26.47 5.99 25.89
C GLU A 359 -26.54 6.91 24.65
N ILE A 360 -27.74 7.30 24.23
CA ILE A 360 -27.91 8.23 23.10
C ILE A 360 -27.35 9.61 23.46
N ARG A 361 -27.64 10.10 24.68
CA ARG A 361 -27.17 11.39 25.19
C ARG A 361 -25.64 11.44 25.29
N ASP A 362 -25.04 10.39 25.85
CA ASP A 362 -23.57 10.28 25.97
C ASP A 362 -22.93 10.25 24.61
N GLY A 363 -23.50 9.49 23.64
CA GLY A 363 -23.05 9.47 22.26
C GLY A 363 -23.14 10.86 21.59
N ALA A 364 -24.22 11.63 21.84
CA ALA A 364 -24.35 12.98 21.32
C ALA A 364 -23.36 13.95 21.97
N THR A 365 -23.10 13.83 23.27
CA THR A 365 -22.18 14.71 24.02
C THR A 365 -20.72 14.53 23.57
N HIS A 366 -20.31 13.31 23.18
CA HIS A 366 -18.96 13.01 22.72
C HIS A 366 -18.80 13.06 21.19
N CYS A 367 -19.87 13.45 20.48
CA CYS A 367 -19.84 13.52 19.02
C CYS A 367 -19.06 14.76 18.56
N ASN A 368 -18.13 14.56 17.60
CA ASN A 368 -17.30 15.60 16.99
C ASN A 368 -17.70 15.97 15.56
N ASN A 369 -18.82 15.44 15.06
CA ASN A 369 -19.29 15.65 13.70
C ASN A 369 -20.74 16.13 13.71
N VAL A 370 -21.01 17.31 13.15
CA VAL A 370 -22.35 17.96 13.16
C VAL A 370 -23.41 17.11 12.46
N SER A 371 -23.07 16.46 11.33
CA SER A 371 -23.99 15.57 10.61
C SER A 371 -24.42 14.39 11.48
N THR A 372 -23.44 13.73 12.11
CA THR A 372 -23.69 12.62 13.02
C THR A 372 -24.44 13.06 14.27
N LEU A 373 -24.08 14.23 14.83
CA LEU A 373 -24.72 14.81 16.01
C LEU A 373 -26.23 14.97 15.81
N ARG A 374 -26.67 15.54 14.68
CA ARG A 374 -28.09 15.71 14.35
C ARG A 374 -28.85 14.38 14.29
N SER A 375 -28.17 13.29 13.86
CA SER A 375 -28.79 11.95 13.83
C SER A 375 -29.22 11.43 15.21
N TYR A 376 -28.62 11.94 16.29
CA TYR A 376 -29.00 11.53 17.66
C TYR A 376 -30.38 12.01 18.07
N ALA A 377 -30.86 13.14 17.57
CA ALA A 377 -32.24 13.57 17.77
C ALA A 377 -33.23 12.57 17.14
N ASP A 378 -32.95 12.13 15.91
CA ASP A 378 -33.78 11.12 15.23
C ASP A 378 -33.73 9.76 15.94
N LYS A 379 -32.56 9.35 16.47
CA LYS A 379 -32.42 8.13 17.27
C LYS A 379 -33.23 8.19 18.55
N ALA A 380 -33.25 9.33 19.23
CA ALA A 380 -34.06 9.54 20.45
C ALA A 380 -35.54 9.50 20.14
N GLU A 381 -35.99 10.11 19.05
CA GLU A 381 -37.36 10.07 18.59
C GLU A 381 -37.82 8.65 18.25
N ALA A 382 -36.98 7.89 17.50
CA ALA A 382 -37.24 6.49 17.19
C ALA A 382 -37.30 5.60 18.44
N LEU A 383 -36.42 5.86 19.43
CA LEU A 383 -36.43 5.16 20.71
C LEU A 383 -37.73 5.47 21.49
N LYS A 384 -38.12 6.75 21.54
CA LYS A 384 -39.40 7.17 22.17
C LYS A 384 -40.55 6.35 21.60
N LEU A 385 -40.76 6.37 20.30
CA LEU A 385 -41.83 5.63 19.63
C LEU A 385 -41.81 4.13 19.95
N ARG A 386 -40.61 3.52 19.89
CA ARG A 386 -40.43 2.11 20.20
C ARG A 386 -40.85 1.77 21.63
N LEU A 387 -40.46 2.60 22.61
CA LEU A 387 -40.82 2.39 24.02
C LEU A 387 -42.29 2.62 24.29
N LEU A 388 -42.93 3.63 23.66
CA LEU A 388 -44.36 3.84 23.75
C LEU A 388 -45.13 2.64 23.19
N ASN A 389 -44.74 2.11 22.04
CA ASN A 389 -45.33 0.88 21.50
C ASN A 389 -45.11 -0.35 22.39
N GLU A 390 -43.92 -0.47 23.02
CA GLU A 390 -43.62 -1.57 23.99
C GLU A 390 -44.57 -1.48 25.19
N MET A 391 -44.82 -0.27 25.70
CA MET A 391 -45.76 -0.04 26.82
C MET A 391 -47.20 -0.40 26.42
N ASP A 392 -47.68 -0.01 25.25
CA ASP A 392 -49.01 -0.38 24.75
C ASP A 392 -49.18 -1.90 24.57
N GLU A 393 -48.11 -2.62 24.20
CA GLU A 393 -48.13 -4.08 24.14
C GLU A 393 -48.15 -4.73 25.51
N LEU A 394 -47.41 -4.19 26.46
CA LEU A 394 -47.43 -4.64 27.86
C LEU A 394 -48.79 -4.46 28.51
N ASP A 395 -49.40 -3.30 28.31
CA ASP A 395 -50.76 -3.03 28.83
C ASP A 395 -51.78 -4.02 28.27
N ARG A 396 -51.71 -4.34 26.97
CA ARG A 396 -52.59 -5.35 26.37
C ARG A 396 -52.39 -6.75 26.95
N LYS A 397 -51.14 -7.13 27.19
CA LYS A 397 -50.81 -8.43 27.83
C LYS A 397 -51.34 -8.50 29.24
N LEU A 398 -51.14 -7.43 30.03
CA LEU A 398 -51.63 -7.33 31.40
C LEU A 398 -53.15 -7.34 31.48
N ALA A 399 -53.83 -6.58 30.59
CA ALA A 399 -55.29 -6.56 30.48
C ALA A 399 -55.87 -7.96 30.15
N LYS A 400 -55.21 -8.67 29.21
CA LYS A 400 -55.60 -10.05 28.88
C LYS A 400 -55.42 -11.01 30.05
N GLN A 401 -54.28 -10.93 30.75
CA GLN A 401 -54.02 -11.75 31.93
C GLN A 401 -55.04 -11.46 33.07
N LYS A 402 -55.34 -10.19 33.36
CA LYS A 402 -56.35 -9.82 34.36
C LYS A 402 -57.72 -10.37 33.98
N ALA A 403 -58.14 -10.28 32.71
CA ALA A 403 -59.42 -10.79 32.23
C ALA A 403 -59.48 -12.34 32.33
N GLU A 404 -58.41 -13.04 32.00
CA GLU A 404 -58.32 -14.51 32.13
C GLU A 404 -58.36 -14.93 33.60
N GLU A 405 -57.68 -14.20 34.48
CA GLU A 405 -57.68 -14.47 35.94
C GLU A 405 -59.06 -14.22 36.58
N GLU A 406 -59.73 -13.12 36.19
CA GLU A 406 -61.09 -12.83 36.61
C GLU A 406 -62.07 -13.89 36.13
N ALA A 407 -62.00 -14.33 34.89
CA ALA A 407 -62.82 -15.40 34.36
C ALA A 407 -62.59 -16.71 35.10
N ARG A 408 -61.31 -17.03 35.46
CA ARG A 408 -60.96 -18.19 36.25
C ARG A 408 -61.51 -18.12 37.67
N ARG A 409 -61.40 -16.95 38.35
CA ARG A 409 -61.97 -16.71 39.68
C ARG A 409 -63.49 -16.85 39.68
N GLN A 410 -64.19 -16.30 38.67
CA GLN A 410 -65.64 -16.43 38.52
C GLN A 410 -66.04 -17.91 38.30
N ALA A 411 -65.29 -18.66 37.49
CA ALA A 411 -65.51 -20.08 37.26
C ALA A 411 -65.26 -20.92 38.52
N GLU A 412 -64.26 -20.58 39.34
CA GLU A 412 -63.98 -21.24 40.62
C GLU A 412 -65.07 -20.93 41.67
N THR A 413 -65.55 -19.69 41.76
CA THR A 413 -66.65 -19.28 42.64
C THR A 413 -67.99 -19.92 42.25
N ALA A 414 -68.27 -20.06 40.95
CA ALA A 414 -69.45 -20.77 40.44
C ALA A 414 -69.43 -22.24 40.78
N LYS A 415 -68.26 -22.90 40.78
CA LYS A 415 -68.10 -24.32 41.21
C LYS A 415 -68.28 -24.51 42.70
N GLN A 416 -67.93 -23.54 43.55
CA GLN A 416 -68.08 -23.64 45.01
C GLN A 416 -69.52 -23.29 45.51
N SER A 417 -70.31 -22.53 44.70
CA SER A 417 -71.65 -22.08 45.14
C SER A 417 -72.79 -23.07 44.79
N GLY A 418 -72.56 -24.19 44.17
CA GLY A 418 -73.52 -25.30 43.98
C GLY A 418 -74.80 -24.93 43.23
N LYS A 419 -74.88 -23.83 42.49
CA LYS A 419 -76.05 -23.44 41.67
C LYS A 419 -75.80 -23.90 40.22
N PRO A 420 -76.84 -24.51 39.56
CA PRO A 420 -76.73 -24.84 38.14
C PRO A 420 -76.52 -23.56 37.31
N ALA A 421 -75.61 -23.65 36.37
CA ALA A 421 -75.28 -22.59 35.43
C ALA A 421 -76.55 -22.10 34.73
N PRO A 422 -76.75 -20.81 34.59
CA PRO A 422 -77.79 -20.32 33.72
C PRO A 422 -77.42 -20.68 32.25
N GLU A 423 -78.44 -21.16 31.49
CA GLU A 423 -78.32 -21.46 30.08
C GLU A 423 -77.60 -20.33 29.31
N ALA A 424 -76.78 -20.71 28.40
CA ALA A 424 -75.95 -19.88 27.57
C ALA A 424 -76.74 -18.75 26.89
N THR A 425 -76.76 -17.60 27.58
CA THR A 425 -76.97 -16.33 26.88
C THR A 425 -75.60 -15.99 26.25
N VAL A 426 -75.62 -15.88 24.95
CA VAL A 426 -74.60 -15.40 23.99
C VAL A 426 -73.35 -14.84 24.72
N ALA A 427 -72.26 -15.53 24.62
CA ALA A 427 -70.94 -14.99 25.08
C ALA A 427 -70.80 -13.58 24.56
N PRO A 428 -70.48 -12.60 25.43
CA PRO A 428 -70.20 -11.25 24.93
C PRO A 428 -69.13 -11.38 23.84
N ALA A 429 -69.41 -10.84 22.64
CA ALA A 429 -68.48 -10.81 21.54
C ALA A 429 -67.12 -10.39 22.07
N PRO A 430 -66.01 -11.08 21.72
CA PRO A 430 -64.72 -10.71 22.20
C PRO A 430 -64.53 -9.22 21.91
N VAL A 431 -64.29 -8.43 22.95
CA VAL A 431 -63.96 -7.02 22.81
C VAL A 431 -62.76 -6.96 21.90
N LYS A 432 -62.93 -6.57 20.64
CA LYS A 432 -61.83 -6.38 19.69
C LYS A 432 -60.98 -5.23 20.28
N ILE A 433 -59.89 -5.60 20.95
CA ILE A 433 -58.89 -4.65 21.45
C ILE A 433 -58.12 -4.19 20.23
N ARG A 434 -58.43 -2.98 19.74
CA ARG A 434 -57.70 -2.37 18.61
C ARG A 434 -56.24 -2.17 18.98
N LYS A 435 -55.34 -2.38 17.99
CA LYS A 435 -53.91 -2.16 18.16
C LYS A 435 -53.66 -0.65 18.16
N THR A 436 -52.96 -0.13 19.15
CA THR A 436 -52.48 1.26 19.15
C THR A 436 -51.09 1.34 18.52
N LYS A 437 -50.89 2.24 17.58
CA LYS A 437 -49.59 2.47 16.92
C LYS A 437 -49.25 3.96 17.09
N ASN A 438 -48.11 4.21 17.75
CA ASN A 438 -47.59 5.57 17.93
C ASN A 438 -46.72 5.91 16.73
N VAL A 439 -46.98 7.04 16.07
CA VAL A 439 -46.24 7.53 14.91
C VAL A 439 -45.89 9.00 15.13
N SER A 440 -44.66 9.39 14.75
CA SER A 440 -44.22 10.79 14.82
C SER A 440 -44.38 11.46 13.46
N ILE A 441 -44.95 12.65 13.44
CA ILE A 441 -45.05 13.49 12.23
C ILE A 441 -43.68 13.80 11.69
N LYS A 442 -42.68 14.04 12.55
CA LYS A 442 -41.30 14.35 12.18
C LYS A 442 -40.64 13.22 11.33
N MET A 443 -41.00 11.97 11.60
CA MET A 443 -40.45 10.82 10.88
C MET A 443 -41.25 10.41 9.62
N MET A 444 -42.52 10.88 9.50
CA MET A 444 -43.42 10.47 8.41
C MET A 444 -43.20 11.27 7.11
N THR A 445 -42.69 12.48 7.21
CA THR A 445 -42.57 13.38 6.05
C THR A 445 -41.37 13.09 5.17
N GLY A 446 -40.46 12.13 5.53
CA GLY A 446 -39.36 11.63 4.72
C GLY A 446 -38.30 12.66 4.30
N THR A 447 -38.51 13.92 4.61
CA THR A 447 -37.60 15.03 4.33
C THR A 447 -37.41 15.85 5.60
N ALA A 448 -36.18 16.22 5.90
CA ALA A 448 -35.83 16.96 7.12
C ALA A 448 -36.49 18.37 7.21
N SER A 449 -36.92 18.91 6.09
CA SER A 449 -37.65 20.18 6.04
C SER A 449 -38.43 20.31 4.74
N TRP A 450 -39.61 20.94 4.82
CA TRP A 450 -40.39 21.36 3.66
C TRP A 450 -40.32 22.88 3.53
N ARG A 451 -39.95 23.37 2.37
CA ARG A 451 -40.01 24.80 2.05
C ARG A 451 -41.35 25.09 1.41
N LEU A 452 -42.20 25.84 2.12
CA LEU A 452 -43.58 26.17 1.72
C LEU A 452 -43.60 27.63 1.24
N GLU A 453 -43.64 27.83 -0.09
CA GLU A 453 -43.65 29.16 -0.71
C GLU A 453 -45.01 29.50 -1.34
N SER A 454 -45.83 28.47 -1.60
CA SER A 454 -47.13 28.63 -2.25
C SER A 454 -48.22 27.81 -1.56
N LYS A 455 -49.49 28.06 -1.92
CA LYS A 455 -50.61 27.23 -1.44
C LYS A 455 -50.52 25.80 -1.99
N GLU A 456 -50.02 25.67 -3.19
CA GLU A 456 -49.77 24.38 -3.85
C GLU A 456 -48.72 23.53 -3.11
N ASP A 457 -47.76 24.19 -2.43
CA ASP A 457 -46.76 23.50 -1.60
C ASP A 457 -47.37 22.97 -0.32
N ILE A 458 -48.29 23.78 0.28
CA ILE A 458 -49.04 23.34 1.44
C ILE A 458 -49.93 22.15 1.09
N ASP A 459 -50.63 22.17 -0.04
CA ASP A 459 -51.49 21.07 -0.48
C ASP A 459 -50.67 19.81 -0.72
N ARG A 460 -49.49 19.91 -1.37
CA ARG A 460 -48.57 18.79 -1.56
C ARG A 460 -48.05 18.21 -0.24
N TYR A 461 -47.74 19.07 0.73
CA TYR A 461 -47.30 18.63 2.06
C TYR A 461 -48.44 17.89 2.79
N MET A 462 -49.65 18.45 2.77
CA MET A 462 -50.82 17.84 3.40
C MET A 462 -51.21 16.51 2.74
N ASP A 463 -51.16 16.41 1.43
CA ASP A 463 -51.39 15.16 0.69
C ASP A 463 -50.38 14.09 1.02
N SER A 464 -49.07 14.44 1.14
CA SER A 464 -48.01 13.53 1.54
C SER A 464 -48.24 13.01 2.97
N LEU A 465 -48.53 13.89 3.90
CA LEU A 465 -48.83 13.57 5.30
C LEU A 465 -50.06 12.68 5.41
N ARG A 466 -51.12 13.00 4.67
CA ARG A 466 -52.36 12.24 4.62
C ARG A 466 -52.12 10.81 4.12
N LYS A 467 -51.41 10.64 3.02
CA LYS A 467 -51.06 9.32 2.46
C LYS A 467 -50.24 8.49 3.45
N SER A 468 -49.32 9.14 4.13
CA SER A 468 -48.48 8.48 5.14
C SER A 468 -49.28 8.02 6.36
N LEU A 469 -50.24 8.79 6.82
CA LEU A 469 -51.14 8.44 7.92
C LEU A 469 -52.17 7.36 7.50
N GLU A 470 -52.74 7.46 6.31
CA GLU A 470 -53.69 6.46 5.76
C GLU A 470 -53.00 5.08 5.62
N ALA A 471 -51.71 5.05 5.25
CA ALA A 471 -50.95 3.81 5.16
C ALA A 471 -50.69 3.12 6.51
N GLN A 472 -50.84 3.83 7.62
CA GLN A 472 -50.68 3.30 9.00
C GLN A 472 -51.99 2.89 9.65
N LEU A 473 -53.13 3.28 9.07
CA LEU A 473 -54.48 3.06 9.61
C LEU A 473 -55.07 1.81 8.96
N ASP A 474 -55.55 0.86 9.75
CA ASP A 474 -56.39 -0.28 9.31
C ASP A 474 -57.60 -0.43 10.24
N GLU A 475 -58.55 -1.33 9.92
CA GLU A 475 -59.80 -1.49 10.67
C GLU A 475 -59.59 -1.84 12.15
N ASP A 476 -58.47 -2.43 12.51
CA ASP A 476 -58.14 -2.88 13.86
C ASP A 476 -57.01 -2.03 14.51
N THR A 477 -56.60 -0.89 13.90
CA THR A 477 -55.50 -0.05 14.39
C THR A 477 -55.99 1.36 14.77
N ILE A 478 -55.57 1.84 15.93
CA ILE A 478 -55.68 3.24 16.37
C ILE A 478 -54.28 3.85 16.19
N VAL A 479 -54.17 4.95 15.44
CA VAL A 479 -52.91 5.67 15.23
C VAL A 479 -52.86 6.88 16.18
N ASN A 480 -51.92 6.88 17.12
CA ASN A 480 -51.59 8.03 17.94
C ASN A 480 -50.53 8.86 17.23
N VAL A 481 -50.80 10.11 16.96
CA VAL A 481 -49.85 11.00 16.26
C VAL A 481 -49.11 11.82 17.31
N GLU A 482 -47.80 11.66 17.37
CA GLU A 482 -46.89 12.42 18.21
C GLU A 482 -46.24 13.55 17.39
N PHE A 483 -46.21 14.77 17.97
CA PHE A 483 -45.71 16.01 17.35
C PHE A 483 -44.26 16.32 17.74
#